data_6db7bf81a8944fcfd8c032fc837b2903
#
_entry.id   6db7bf81a8944fcfd8c032fc837b2903
#
_cell.length_a   1.000
_cell.length_b   1.000
_cell.length_c   1.000
_cell.angle_alpha   90.00
_cell.angle_beta   90.00
_cell.angle_gamma   90.00
#
_symmetry.space_group_name_H-M   'P 1'
#
loop_
_entity.id
_entity.type
_entity.pdbx_description
1 polymer ?
#
loop_
_entity_poly.entity_id
_entity_poly.type
_entity_poly.pdbx_seq_one_letter_code
_entity_poly.pdbx_strand_id
1 'polypeptide(L)'
;MLGVNTARSLTFKDGRVNKEQVEKIRATLSGLPKEVTRVVVTHHPFDLPKGAEEDDLVDRAHMAMDVFAELGIDLLMAGHLHMSHAGNTQARYKISEYAALVVQAGTATSTRGRGEVNSFNVIRIEPQRIEVDRYGWDSVHNQFQLLNTEKFMRSGNVWTEVPDGMMAAGI
;
A
#
# COMPACT_ATOMS: atom_id res chain seq x y z
N MET A 1 9.28 -9.13 3.39
CA MET A 1 9.16 -7.74 2.89
C MET A 1 10.29 -7.46 1.92
N LEU A 2 9.99 -6.86 0.76
CA LEU A 2 10.94 -6.55 -0.30
C LEU A 2 10.81 -5.08 -0.71
N GLY A 3 11.91 -4.32 -0.63
CA GLY A 3 12.00 -2.95 -1.13
C GLY A 3 12.36 -2.91 -2.61
N VAL A 4 11.65 -2.12 -3.40
CA VAL A 4 11.89 -1.93 -4.84
C VAL A 4 12.11 -0.46 -5.13
N ASN A 5 13.27 -0.13 -5.68
CA ASN A 5 13.58 1.26 -6.04
C ASN A 5 12.83 1.67 -7.30
N THR A 6 11.86 2.54 -7.16
CA THR A 6 11.11 3.13 -8.27
C THR A 6 11.59 4.53 -8.67
N ALA A 7 12.51 5.13 -7.89
CA ALA A 7 13.08 6.43 -8.21
C ALA A 7 14.08 6.33 -9.37
N ARG A 8 14.11 7.36 -10.22
CA ARG A 8 15.05 7.47 -11.35
C ARG A 8 15.91 8.72 -11.22
N SER A 9 17.18 8.57 -11.61
CA SER A 9 18.18 9.67 -11.54
C SER A 9 17.92 10.86 -12.47
N LEU A 10 17.04 10.73 -13.48
CA LEU A 10 16.85 11.71 -14.54
C LEU A 10 15.40 12.20 -14.74
N THR A 11 14.45 11.73 -13.93
CA THR A 11 13.05 12.20 -13.99
C THR A 11 12.63 12.72 -12.62
N PHE A 12 12.20 13.97 -12.57
CA PHE A 12 11.88 14.67 -11.31
C PHE A 12 10.52 14.25 -10.70
N LYS A 13 9.66 13.55 -11.43
CA LYS A 13 8.31 13.20 -10.96
C LYS A 13 7.94 11.71 -11.12
N ASP A 14 8.41 11.02 -12.14
CA ASP A 14 7.84 9.75 -12.55
C ASP A 14 8.67 8.58 -12.06
N GLY A 15 8.15 7.86 -11.08
CA GLY A 15 8.68 6.55 -10.70
C GLY A 15 8.41 5.51 -11.79
N ARG A 16 9.27 4.51 -11.90
CA ARG A 16 9.09 3.43 -12.88
C ARG A 16 9.56 2.10 -12.35
N VAL A 17 8.83 1.05 -12.69
CA VAL A 17 9.27 -0.34 -12.55
C VAL A 17 9.72 -0.85 -13.92
N ASN A 18 10.87 -1.53 -13.98
CA ASN A 18 11.36 -2.16 -15.20
C ASN A 18 11.23 -3.70 -15.17
N LYS A 19 11.37 -4.35 -16.33
CA LYS A 19 11.25 -5.81 -16.46
C LYS A 19 12.25 -6.55 -15.56
N GLU A 20 13.48 -6.08 -15.50
CA GLU A 20 14.52 -6.72 -14.68
C GLU A 20 14.17 -6.68 -13.18
N GLN A 21 13.61 -5.57 -12.70
CA GLN A 21 13.12 -5.48 -11.32
C GLN A 21 11.98 -6.46 -11.05
N VAL A 22 11.03 -6.57 -11.99
CA VAL A 22 9.90 -7.51 -11.89
C VAL A 22 10.39 -8.95 -11.85
N GLU A 23 11.36 -9.33 -12.69
CA GLU A 23 11.96 -10.68 -12.66
C GLU A 23 12.75 -10.94 -11.37
N LYS A 24 13.43 -9.95 -10.82
CA LYS A 24 14.07 -10.08 -9.50
C LYS A 24 13.05 -10.28 -8.38
N ILE A 25 11.92 -9.57 -8.43
CA ILE A 25 10.81 -9.78 -7.47
C ILE A 25 10.29 -11.22 -7.60
N ARG A 26 10.04 -11.68 -8.82
CA ARG A 26 9.62 -13.06 -9.11
C ARG A 26 10.60 -14.07 -8.52
N ALA A 27 11.88 -13.95 -8.85
CA ALA A 27 12.91 -14.86 -8.37
C ALA A 27 13.05 -14.87 -6.84
N THR A 28 12.82 -13.73 -6.19
CA THR A 28 12.94 -13.61 -4.75
C THR A 28 11.74 -14.20 -3.99
N LEU A 29 10.53 -14.08 -4.54
CA LEU A 29 9.30 -14.38 -3.82
C LEU A 29 8.59 -15.67 -4.25
N SER A 30 8.91 -16.23 -5.43
CA SER A 30 8.22 -17.42 -5.98
C SER A 30 8.41 -18.69 -5.14
N GLY A 31 9.49 -18.81 -4.40
CA GLY A 31 9.77 -19.99 -3.56
C GLY A 31 9.23 -19.92 -2.14
N LEU A 32 8.55 -18.84 -1.77
CA LEU A 32 8.06 -18.66 -0.40
C LEU A 32 6.78 -19.44 -0.15
N PRO A 33 6.59 -20.04 1.04
CA PRO A 33 5.33 -20.67 1.44
C PRO A 33 4.14 -19.72 1.32
N LYS A 34 2.93 -20.27 1.07
CA LYS A 34 1.71 -19.46 0.91
C LYS A 34 1.27 -18.73 2.18
N GLU A 35 1.70 -19.23 3.32
CA GLU A 35 1.42 -18.67 4.65
C GLU A 35 2.22 -17.41 4.96
N VAL A 36 3.28 -17.16 4.16
CA VAL A 36 4.12 -15.97 4.34
C VAL A 36 3.44 -14.76 3.73
N THR A 37 3.14 -13.76 4.52
CA THR A 37 2.65 -12.47 4.04
C THR A 37 3.72 -11.76 3.20
N ARG A 38 3.40 -11.50 1.94
CA ARG A 38 4.32 -10.89 0.96
C ARG A 38 4.06 -9.41 0.86
N VAL A 39 5.07 -8.63 1.26
CA VAL A 39 5.00 -7.16 1.28
C VAL A 39 6.01 -6.58 0.30
N VAL A 40 5.55 -5.71 -0.58
CA VAL A 40 6.39 -4.92 -1.49
C VAL A 40 6.34 -3.45 -1.06
N VAL A 41 7.52 -2.85 -0.93
CA VAL A 41 7.66 -1.43 -0.55
C VAL A 41 8.31 -0.66 -1.68
N THR A 42 7.69 0.43 -2.09
CA THR A 42 8.16 1.33 -3.14
C THR A 42 8.14 2.78 -2.68
N HIS A 43 8.76 3.68 -3.43
CA HIS A 43 8.57 5.12 -3.22
C HIS A 43 7.29 5.59 -3.90
N HIS A 44 7.10 5.26 -5.19
CA HIS A 44 5.92 5.67 -5.96
C HIS A 44 4.81 4.64 -5.83
N PRO A 45 3.54 5.08 -5.76
CA PRO A 45 2.41 4.22 -5.49
C PRO A 45 1.98 3.37 -6.69
N PHE A 46 1.34 2.24 -6.40
CA PHE A 46 0.65 1.37 -7.35
C PHE A 46 -0.86 1.63 -7.41
N ASP A 47 -1.39 2.43 -6.48
CA ASP A 47 -2.77 2.90 -6.50
C ASP A 47 -2.81 4.33 -5.96
N LEU A 48 -3.88 5.06 -6.24
CA LEU A 48 -3.97 6.47 -5.97
C LEU A 48 -5.16 6.80 -5.06
N PRO A 49 -4.98 7.68 -4.08
CA PRO A 49 -6.09 8.22 -3.32
C PRO A 49 -6.99 9.08 -4.23
N LYS A 50 -8.23 9.30 -3.81
CA LYS A 50 -9.15 10.19 -4.53
C LYS A 50 -8.54 11.59 -4.66
N GLY A 51 -8.55 12.12 -5.89
CA GLY A 51 -8.04 13.46 -6.19
C GLY A 51 -6.56 13.53 -6.55
N ALA A 52 -5.82 12.42 -6.52
CA ALA A 52 -4.48 12.35 -7.10
C ALA A 52 -4.55 12.19 -8.63
N GLU A 53 -3.52 12.69 -9.32
CA GLU A 53 -3.43 12.63 -10.78
C GLU A 53 -2.88 11.27 -11.25
N GLU A 54 -3.34 10.77 -12.41
CA GLU A 54 -2.87 9.49 -12.96
C GLU A 54 -1.34 9.46 -13.19
N ASP A 55 -0.73 10.61 -13.45
CA ASP A 55 0.73 10.75 -13.61
C ASP A 55 1.52 10.55 -12.30
N ASP A 56 0.82 10.53 -11.15
CA ASP A 56 1.44 10.20 -9.86
C ASP A 56 1.63 8.68 -9.69
N LEU A 57 1.02 7.85 -10.54
CA LEU A 57 1.16 6.40 -10.49
C LEU A 57 2.54 5.96 -11.01
N VAL A 58 3.10 4.91 -10.42
CA VAL A 58 4.36 4.34 -10.93
C VAL A 58 4.20 3.86 -12.38
N ASP A 59 5.07 4.31 -13.29
CA ASP A 59 5.04 3.88 -14.69
C ASP A 59 5.24 2.35 -14.80
N ARG A 60 4.48 1.72 -15.70
CA ARG A 60 4.39 0.26 -15.90
C ARG A 60 3.80 -0.51 -14.72
N ALA A 61 2.95 0.15 -13.94
CA ALA A 61 2.26 -0.48 -12.83
C ALA A 61 1.52 -1.76 -13.26
N HIS A 62 0.78 -1.75 -14.37
CA HIS A 62 0.05 -2.93 -14.87
C HIS A 62 0.96 -4.15 -15.07
N MET A 63 2.13 -3.97 -15.72
CA MET A 63 3.09 -5.04 -15.92
C MET A 63 3.58 -5.67 -14.61
N ALA A 64 3.78 -4.87 -13.60
CA ALA A 64 4.19 -5.36 -12.28
C ALA A 64 3.03 -6.02 -11.54
N MET A 65 1.81 -5.48 -11.66
CA MET A 65 0.62 -6.02 -11.00
C MET A 65 0.24 -7.41 -11.51
N ASP A 66 0.46 -7.72 -12.79
CA ASP A 66 0.27 -9.08 -13.32
C ASP A 66 1.16 -10.09 -12.56
N VAL A 67 2.43 -9.72 -12.35
CA VAL A 67 3.38 -10.57 -11.62
C VAL A 67 3.05 -10.59 -10.11
N PHE A 68 2.59 -9.48 -9.54
CA PHE A 68 2.17 -9.44 -8.15
C PHE A 68 0.97 -10.35 -7.88
N ALA A 69 0.04 -10.43 -8.83
CA ALA A 69 -1.08 -11.36 -8.77
C ALA A 69 -0.62 -12.83 -8.82
N GLU A 70 0.27 -13.18 -9.76
CA GLU A 70 0.87 -14.53 -9.84
C GLU A 70 1.58 -14.93 -8.54
N LEU A 71 2.28 -13.99 -7.91
CA LEU A 71 3.02 -14.22 -6.68
C LEU A 71 2.14 -14.14 -5.42
N GLY A 72 0.90 -13.67 -5.53
CA GLY A 72 0.03 -13.42 -4.38
C GLY A 72 0.63 -12.40 -3.42
N ILE A 73 1.06 -11.23 -3.92
CA ILE A 73 1.51 -10.13 -3.06
C ILE A 73 0.32 -9.64 -2.23
N ASP A 74 0.50 -9.57 -0.93
CA ASP A 74 -0.56 -9.21 0.02
C ASP A 74 -0.67 -7.69 0.23
N LEU A 75 0.48 -7.03 0.38
CA LEU A 75 0.54 -5.63 0.78
C LEU A 75 1.54 -4.84 -0.07
N LEU A 76 1.07 -3.74 -0.62
CA LEU A 76 1.86 -2.73 -1.32
C LEU A 76 1.97 -1.48 -0.44
N MET A 77 3.17 -1.10 -0.07
CA MET A 77 3.43 0.10 0.73
C MET A 77 4.15 1.15 -0.11
N ALA A 78 3.67 2.39 -0.05
CA ALA A 78 4.28 3.50 -0.76
C ALA A 78 4.21 4.81 0.03
N GLY A 79 4.94 5.82 -0.45
CA GLY A 79 4.89 7.20 0.00
C GLY A 79 4.65 8.15 -1.17
N HIS A 80 5.55 9.11 -1.38
CA HIS A 80 5.62 10.07 -2.48
C HIS A 80 4.55 11.17 -2.47
N LEU A 81 3.27 10.84 -2.39
CA LEU A 81 2.18 11.81 -2.54
C LEU A 81 1.97 12.72 -1.35
N HIS A 82 2.58 12.42 -0.20
CA HIS A 82 2.34 13.12 1.06
C HIS A 82 0.85 13.10 1.49
N MET A 83 0.11 12.13 0.98
CA MET A 83 -1.29 11.86 1.30
C MET A 83 -1.40 10.45 1.87
N SER A 84 -2.14 10.30 2.96
CA SER A 84 -2.38 9.00 3.56
C SER A 84 -3.56 8.30 2.89
N HIS A 85 -3.39 7.03 2.55
CA HIS A 85 -4.44 6.22 1.93
C HIS A 85 -4.27 4.75 2.30
N ALA A 86 -5.38 4.07 2.57
CA ALA A 86 -5.45 2.62 2.60
C ALA A 86 -6.63 2.14 1.77
N GLY A 87 -6.46 1.02 1.08
CA GLY A 87 -7.46 0.47 0.16
C GLY A 87 -6.96 -0.77 -0.53
N ASN A 88 -7.64 -1.22 -1.57
CA ASN A 88 -7.19 -2.36 -2.36
C ASN A 88 -7.13 -2.06 -3.86
N THR A 89 -6.39 -2.88 -4.58
CA THR A 89 -6.09 -2.69 -6.01
C THR A 89 -7.24 -3.10 -6.95
N GLN A 90 -8.35 -3.64 -6.44
CA GLN A 90 -9.42 -4.24 -7.28
C GLN A 90 -10.09 -3.24 -8.22
N ALA A 91 -10.37 -2.04 -7.74
CA ALA A 91 -11.06 -1.02 -8.55
C ALA A 91 -10.24 -0.59 -9.77
N ARG A 92 -8.92 -0.50 -9.61
CA ARG A 92 -8.01 -0.02 -10.66
C ARG A 92 -7.62 -1.13 -11.64
N TYR A 93 -7.18 -2.30 -11.13
CA TYR A 93 -6.57 -3.32 -11.99
C TYR A 93 -7.53 -4.41 -12.44
N LYS A 94 -8.62 -4.66 -11.71
CA LYS A 94 -9.67 -5.64 -12.06
C LYS A 94 -9.12 -7.04 -12.38
N ILE A 95 -8.06 -7.46 -11.69
CA ILE A 95 -7.47 -8.79 -11.85
C ILE A 95 -8.40 -9.80 -11.17
N SER A 96 -8.75 -10.88 -11.90
CA SER A 96 -9.64 -11.91 -11.36
C SER A 96 -9.02 -12.59 -10.14
N GLU A 97 -9.82 -12.77 -9.09
CA GLU A 97 -9.45 -13.45 -7.84
C GLU A 97 -8.20 -12.89 -7.15
N TYR A 98 -7.83 -11.64 -7.45
CA TYR A 98 -6.70 -11.00 -6.80
C TYR A 98 -6.96 -9.51 -6.52
N ALA A 99 -6.69 -9.11 -5.28
CA ALA A 99 -6.57 -7.71 -4.87
C ALA A 99 -5.59 -7.57 -3.72
N ALA A 100 -4.48 -6.90 -3.94
CA ALA A 100 -3.54 -6.53 -2.88
C ALA A 100 -4.08 -5.37 -2.04
N LEU A 101 -3.76 -5.36 -0.76
CA LEU A 101 -3.92 -4.17 0.07
C LEU A 101 -2.88 -3.13 -0.32
N VAL A 102 -3.28 -1.87 -0.40
CA VAL A 102 -2.39 -0.72 -0.62
C VAL A 102 -2.42 0.15 0.63
N VAL A 103 -1.25 0.52 1.12
CA VAL A 103 -1.11 1.48 2.21
C VAL A 103 -0.09 2.54 1.81
N GLN A 104 -0.54 3.78 1.74
CA GLN A 104 0.31 4.93 1.48
C GLN A 104 0.53 5.72 2.77
N ALA A 105 1.76 6.12 2.99
CA ALA A 105 2.13 6.98 4.08
C ALA A 105 1.95 8.45 3.70
N GLY A 106 1.36 9.22 4.58
CA GLY A 106 1.43 10.68 4.56
C GLY A 106 2.86 11.16 4.87
N THR A 107 2.98 12.41 5.31
CA THR A 107 4.26 12.95 5.76
C THR A 107 4.26 13.16 7.26
N ALA A 108 5.25 12.63 7.98
CA ALA A 108 5.30 12.71 9.44
C ALA A 108 5.96 14.01 9.94
N THR A 109 6.94 14.55 9.23
CA THR A 109 7.80 15.64 9.72
C THR A 109 8.02 16.77 8.72
N SER A 110 7.45 16.70 7.52
CA SER A 110 7.62 17.71 6.49
C SER A 110 6.60 18.84 6.63
N THR A 111 7.03 20.06 6.27
CA THR A 111 6.13 21.22 6.12
C THR A 111 5.40 21.24 4.78
N ARG A 112 5.67 20.27 3.89
CA ARG A 112 5.04 20.13 2.56
C ARG A 112 3.72 19.36 2.63
N GLY A 113 2.82 19.72 3.54
CA GLY A 113 1.49 19.13 3.62
C GLY A 113 0.65 19.50 2.38
N ARG A 114 -0.07 18.53 1.81
CA ARG A 114 -1.08 18.73 0.76
C ARG A 114 -2.49 18.85 1.35
N GLY A 115 -2.63 19.62 2.42
CA GLY A 115 -3.93 19.80 3.10
C GLY A 115 -4.23 18.75 4.17
N GLU A 116 -3.34 17.79 4.40
CA GLU A 116 -3.42 16.84 5.50
C GLU A 116 -2.48 17.24 6.64
N VAL A 117 -2.85 16.86 7.86
CA VAL A 117 -1.95 16.94 9.01
C VAL A 117 -0.80 15.96 8.85
N ASN A 118 0.35 16.27 9.45
CA ASN A 118 1.45 15.32 9.49
C ASN A 118 0.98 14.01 10.12
N SER A 119 1.29 12.89 9.48
CA SER A 119 0.77 11.60 9.89
C SER A 119 1.73 10.45 9.60
N PHE A 120 1.57 9.36 10.33
CA PHE A 120 2.20 8.07 10.04
C PHE A 120 1.22 6.93 10.29
N ASN A 121 1.51 5.76 9.72
CA ASN A 121 0.70 4.57 9.90
C ASN A 121 1.41 3.54 10.78
N VAL A 122 0.65 2.87 11.65
CA VAL A 122 1.05 1.64 12.33
C VAL A 122 0.27 0.49 11.70
N ILE A 123 0.98 -0.48 11.13
CA ILE A 123 0.37 -1.59 10.42
C ILE A 123 0.59 -2.86 11.24
N ARG A 124 -0.50 -3.50 11.66
CA ARG A 124 -0.48 -4.81 12.32
C ARG A 124 -0.83 -5.88 11.31
N ILE A 125 0.05 -6.83 11.11
CA ILE A 125 -0.08 -7.87 10.09
C ILE A 125 -0.27 -9.21 10.79
N GLU A 126 -1.42 -9.83 10.56
CA GLU A 126 -1.75 -11.21 10.88
C GLU A 126 -2.03 -11.98 9.58
N PRO A 127 -1.98 -13.32 9.54
CA PRO A 127 -2.06 -14.09 8.29
C PRO A 127 -3.29 -13.80 7.41
N GLN A 128 -4.42 -13.46 8.02
CA GLN A 128 -5.68 -13.19 7.30
C GLN A 128 -6.28 -11.83 7.64
N ARG A 129 -5.57 -11.01 8.43
CA ARG A 129 -6.05 -9.73 8.89
C ARG A 129 -4.91 -8.71 8.90
N ILE A 130 -5.19 -7.54 8.37
CA ILE A 130 -4.29 -6.39 8.47
C ILE A 130 -5.09 -5.23 9.05
N GLU A 131 -4.53 -4.57 10.05
CA GLU A 131 -5.06 -3.33 10.60
C GLU A 131 -4.08 -2.20 10.33
N VAL A 132 -4.61 -1.05 9.93
CA VAL A 132 -3.87 0.17 9.65
C VAL A 132 -4.38 1.28 10.58
N ASP A 133 -3.59 1.62 11.58
CA ASP A 133 -3.86 2.78 12.43
C ASP A 133 -3.15 3.99 11.87
N ARG A 134 -3.91 5.02 11.56
CA ARG A 134 -3.37 6.33 11.16
C ARG A 134 -3.27 7.24 12.36
N TYR A 135 -2.06 7.70 12.64
CA TYR A 135 -1.77 8.70 13.66
C TYR A 135 -1.51 10.05 12.99
N GLY A 136 -2.21 11.09 13.40
CA GLY A 136 -2.03 12.46 12.93
C GLY A 136 -1.51 13.39 14.01
N TRP A 137 -0.76 14.41 13.59
CA TRP A 137 -0.21 15.42 14.49
C TRP A 137 -1.32 16.35 15.01
N ASP A 138 -1.46 16.41 16.32
CA ASP A 138 -2.30 17.37 17.02
C ASP A 138 -1.44 18.52 17.53
N SER A 139 -1.57 19.69 16.91
CA SER A 139 -0.82 20.89 17.26
C SER A 139 -1.25 21.53 18.59
N VAL A 140 -2.46 21.22 19.07
CA VAL A 140 -2.97 21.74 20.36
C VAL A 140 -2.30 21.01 21.52
N HIS A 141 -2.22 19.68 21.42
CA HIS A 141 -1.61 18.83 22.45
C HIS A 141 -0.15 18.50 22.19
N ASN A 142 0.40 18.94 21.05
CA ASN A 142 1.80 18.74 20.65
C ASN A 142 2.21 17.25 20.66
N GLN A 143 1.36 16.39 20.10
CA GLN A 143 1.56 14.94 20.04
C GLN A 143 0.84 14.32 18.85
N PHE A 144 1.24 13.11 18.46
CA PHE A 144 0.48 12.30 17.52
C PHE A 144 -0.69 11.62 18.23
N GLN A 145 -1.87 11.66 17.62
CA GLN A 145 -3.08 11.00 18.10
C GLN A 145 -3.63 10.07 17.05
N LEU A 146 -4.27 8.97 17.47
CA LEU A 146 -4.99 8.07 16.58
C LEU A 146 -6.16 8.82 15.93
N LEU A 147 -6.17 8.88 14.60
CA LEU A 147 -7.24 9.50 13.82
C LEU A 147 -8.30 8.47 13.40
N ASN A 148 -7.86 7.34 12.89
CA ASN A 148 -8.73 6.23 12.47
C ASN A 148 -7.97 4.91 12.46
N THR A 149 -8.73 3.82 12.45
CA THR A 149 -8.26 2.45 12.23
C THR A 149 -9.03 1.84 11.07
N GLU A 150 -8.35 1.36 10.05
CA GLU A 150 -8.93 0.64 8.94
C GLU A 150 -8.56 -0.83 9.07
N LYS A 151 -9.53 -1.73 8.85
CA LYS A 151 -9.37 -3.17 9.03
C LYS A 151 -9.61 -3.88 7.72
N PHE A 152 -8.75 -4.83 7.41
CA PHE A 152 -8.81 -5.60 6.16
C PHE A 152 -8.76 -7.08 6.47
N MET A 153 -9.57 -7.85 5.75
CA MET A 153 -9.60 -9.31 5.82
C MET A 153 -9.24 -9.91 4.48
N ARG A 154 -8.53 -11.04 4.53
CA ARG A 154 -8.12 -11.80 3.35
C ARG A 154 -9.07 -12.96 3.11
N SER A 155 -9.55 -13.08 1.86
CA SER A 155 -10.24 -14.25 1.36
C SER A 155 -9.57 -14.71 0.06
N GLY A 156 -8.91 -15.88 0.09
CA GLY A 156 -8.06 -16.31 -1.02
C GLY A 156 -6.87 -15.34 -1.24
N ASN A 157 -6.80 -14.72 -2.41
CA ASN A 157 -5.82 -13.68 -2.74
C ASN A 157 -6.45 -12.27 -2.83
N VAL A 158 -7.60 -12.07 -2.20
CA VAL A 158 -8.33 -10.80 -2.22
C VAL A 158 -8.37 -10.20 -0.82
N TRP A 159 -7.83 -9.00 -0.68
CA TRP A 159 -7.95 -8.20 0.53
C TRP A 159 -9.13 -7.23 0.40
N THR A 160 -10.02 -7.23 1.38
CA THR A 160 -11.21 -6.35 1.43
C THR A 160 -11.28 -5.61 2.75
N GLU A 161 -11.70 -4.36 2.70
CA GLU A 161 -11.99 -3.57 3.89
C GLU A 161 -13.21 -4.13 4.63
N VAL A 162 -13.12 -4.19 5.95
CA VAL A 162 -14.20 -4.61 6.83
C VAL A 162 -14.72 -3.37 7.56
N PRO A 163 -15.98 -2.97 7.33
CA PRO A 163 -16.58 -1.84 8.03
C PRO A 163 -16.56 -2.03 9.55
N ASP A 164 -16.39 -0.93 10.29
CA ASP A 164 -16.50 -0.96 11.73
C ASP A 164 -17.88 -1.47 12.17
N GLY A 165 -17.90 -2.47 13.04
CA GLY A 165 -19.12 -3.12 13.54
C GLY A 165 -19.39 -4.52 13.01
N MET A 166 -18.69 -4.99 11.96
CA MET A 166 -18.89 -6.35 11.41
C MET A 166 -18.09 -7.46 12.11
N MET A 167 -17.25 -7.15 13.09
CA MET A 167 -16.37 -8.10 13.78
C MET A 167 -17.00 -8.77 15.01
N ALA A 168 -18.30 -8.62 15.25
CA ALA A 168 -18.98 -9.15 16.44
C ALA A 168 -19.78 -10.45 16.19
N ALA A 169 -19.67 -11.08 15.03
CA ALA A 169 -20.40 -12.31 14.73
C ALA A 169 -19.45 -13.45 14.35
N GLY A 170 -19.04 -14.21 15.33
CA GLY A 170 -18.78 -15.64 15.16
C GLY A 170 -17.32 -16.08 15.06
N ILE A 171 -16.82 -16.57 16.14
CA ILE A 171 -16.31 -17.95 16.24
C ILE A 171 -16.96 -18.58 17.46
#